data_9fbe2eb9e075bb99d8688b8fe7553661
#
_entry.id   9fbe2eb9e075bb99d8688b8fe7553661
#
_cell.length_a   1.000
_cell.length_b   1.000
_cell.length_c   1.000
_cell.angle_alpha   90.00
_cell.angle_beta   90.00
_cell.angle_gamma   90.00
#
_symmetry.space_group_name_H-M   'P 1'
#
loop_
_entity.id
_entity.type
_entity.pdbx_description
1 polymer ?
#
loop_
_entity_poly.entity_id
_entity_poly.type
_entity_poly.pdbx_seq_one_letter_code
_entity_poly.pdbx_strand_id
1 'polypeptide(L)'
;MPTIGNDAYNKYLQNKGQSGYRAAILVSETGDVQGGYSLLCASETVPSVFGSYDSFEFDLLNSPVKGKIAGKMTLDDKEVEVLHHRDNVYRFEKLKDKTLNFMVIDSQFVGYKFVGTLSYRMNDATADVLRGTYTITPMSADPVPVLDARPYCKETLCFSSVVPDDIDAGKTITLSVVQSNAVVTYSAVKIAADNTETPDSTAIVGNVFTAPASGGLYGIRAKDSAGGYAPWVTSVYVNA
;
A
#
# COMPACT_ATOMS: atom_id res chain seq x y z
N MET A 1 17.29 -10.18 9.86
CA MET A 1 16.47 -8.99 10.19
C MET A 1 15.40 -8.91 9.15
N PRO A 2 14.11 -8.89 9.51
CA PRO A 2 13.09 -8.55 8.52
C PRO A 2 13.30 -7.09 8.15
N THR A 3 13.70 -6.83 6.94
CA THR A 3 13.78 -5.49 6.37
C THR A 3 12.41 -5.16 5.79
N ILE A 4 11.75 -4.14 6.36
CA ILE A 4 10.58 -3.53 5.75
C ILE A 4 11.09 -2.66 4.59
N GLY A 5 11.08 -3.00 3.48
CA GLY A 5 11.86 -2.47 2.38
C GLY A 5 12.97 -3.45 2.15
N ASN A 6 12.56 -4.69 1.98
CA ASN A 6 13.51 -5.71 1.66
C ASN A 6 14.03 -5.46 0.24
N ASP A 7 15.17 -6.06 -0.06
CA ASP A 7 15.79 -5.95 -1.39
C ASP A 7 14.83 -6.37 -2.50
N ALA A 8 13.86 -7.22 -2.18
CA ALA A 8 12.80 -7.66 -3.06
C ALA A 8 11.85 -6.52 -3.44
N TYR A 9 11.41 -5.75 -2.43
CA TYR A 9 10.54 -4.61 -2.64
C TYR A 9 11.29 -3.47 -3.33
N ASN A 10 12.53 -3.21 -2.91
CA ASN A 10 13.39 -2.24 -3.58
C ASN A 10 13.63 -2.63 -5.05
N LYS A 11 13.78 -3.93 -5.33
CA LYS A 11 13.90 -4.44 -6.69
C LYS A 11 12.59 -4.31 -7.49
N TYR A 12 11.45 -4.55 -6.85
CA TYR A 12 10.14 -4.26 -7.42
C TYR A 12 9.99 -2.77 -7.75
N LEU A 13 10.36 -1.88 -6.81
CA LEU A 13 10.33 -0.43 -7.01
C LEU A 13 11.29 0.01 -8.12
N GLN A 14 12.49 -0.54 -8.19
CA GLN A 14 13.45 -0.28 -9.26
C GLN A 14 12.90 -0.72 -10.62
N ASN A 15 12.26 -1.88 -10.68
CA ASN A 15 11.63 -2.38 -11.91
C ASN A 15 10.40 -1.55 -12.34
N LYS A 16 9.76 -0.84 -11.40
CA LYS A 16 8.65 0.10 -11.65
C LYS A 16 9.13 1.57 -11.72
N GLY A 17 10.43 1.82 -11.74
CA GLY A 17 11.02 3.15 -11.84
C GLY A 17 10.99 3.99 -10.57
N GLN A 18 10.84 3.34 -9.41
CA GLN A 18 10.77 4.02 -8.11
C GLN A 18 12.02 3.76 -7.28
N SER A 19 12.57 4.82 -6.67
CA SER A 19 13.65 4.68 -5.70
C SER A 19 13.08 4.40 -4.31
N GLY A 20 13.60 3.33 -3.64
CA GLY A 20 13.11 2.93 -2.33
C GLY A 20 13.66 3.79 -1.20
N TYR A 21 12.79 4.45 -0.44
CA TYR A 21 13.09 4.97 0.90
C TYR A 21 12.80 3.88 1.93
N ARG A 22 13.56 3.84 3.04
CA ARG A 22 13.33 2.88 4.14
C ARG A 22 12.09 3.20 4.96
N ALA A 23 11.58 4.42 4.89
CA ALA A 23 10.32 4.79 5.51
C ALA A 23 9.15 4.24 4.69
N ALA A 24 8.06 3.81 5.36
CA ALA A 24 6.93 3.20 4.70
C ALA A 24 5.62 3.49 5.42
N ILE A 25 4.53 3.43 4.65
CA ILE A 25 3.17 3.47 5.18
C ILE A 25 2.60 2.07 5.09
N LEU A 26 2.20 1.55 6.23
CA LEU A 26 1.64 0.23 6.37
C LEU A 26 0.14 0.32 6.67
N VAL A 27 -0.59 -0.68 6.26
CA VAL A 27 -2.03 -0.81 6.51
C VAL A 27 -2.35 -2.21 7.02
N SER A 28 -3.29 -2.29 7.96
CA SER A 28 -3.87 -3.54 8.43
C SER A 28 -5.39 -3.50 8.28
N GLU A 29 -5.94 -4.52 7.63
CA GLU A 29 -7.38 -4.76 7.53
C GLU A 29 -7.92 -5.60 8.71
N THR A 30 -7.04 -6.28 9.43
CA THR A 30 -7.38 -7.23 10.49
C THR A 30 -7.35 -6.61 11.89
N GLY A 31 -7.10 -5.31 11.98
CA GLY A 31 -6.96 -4.59 13.24
C GLY A 31 -5.50 -4.36 13.66
N ASP A 32 -5.31 -3.86 14.86
CA ASP A 32 -3.99 -3.56 15.43
C ASP A 32 -3.34 -4.82 16.03
N VAL A 33 -2.89 -5.73 15.17
CA VAL A 33 -2.29 -7.00 15.58
C VAL A 33 -0.86 -7.15 15.06
N GLN A 34 -0.04 -7.90 15.80
CA GLN A 34 1.31 -8.24 15.34
C GLN A 34 1.25 -9.06 14.06
N GLY A 35 2.12 -8.74 13.10
CA GLY A 35 2.15 -9.38 11.80
C GLY A 35 0.93 -9.06 10.91
N GLY A 36 0.11 -8.07 11.30
CA GLY A 36 -1.08 -7.67 10.53
C GLY A 36 -0.84 -6.55 9.52
N TYR A 37 0.23 -5.79 9.69
CA TYR A 37 0.50 -4.61 8.87
C TYR A 37 1.34 -4.98 7.64
N SER A 38 0.82 -4.67 6.48
CA SER A 38 1.50 -4.81 5.19
C SER A 38 1.65 -3.44 4.52
N LEU A 39 2.55 -3.35 3.56
CA LEU A 39 2.80 -2.11 2.84
C LEU A 39 1.52 -1.63 2.14
N LEU A 40 1.17 -0.36 2.32
CA LEU A 40 0.03 0.25 1.64
C LEU A 40 0.33 0.46 0.15
N CYS A 41 1.40 1.18 -0.14
CA CYS A 41 1.81 1.53 -1.50
C CYS A 41 3.29 1.87 -1.53
N ALA A 42 3.84 1.88 -2.73
CA ALA A 42 5.13 2.48 -3.01
C ALA A 42 4.95 3.99 -3.16
N SER A 43 5.57 4.77 -2.31
CA SER A 43 5.51 6.23 -2.37
C SER A 43 6.89 6.84 -2.36
N GLU A 44 7.01 8.02 -2.97
CA GLU A 44 8.25 8.80 -2.94
C GLU A 44 8.42 9.54 -1.61
N THR A 45 7.33 9.80 -0.91
CA THR A 45 7.31 10.54 0.35
C THR A 45 6.47 9.84 1.40
N VAL A 46 6.85 10.00 2.65
CA VAL A 46 6.09 9.56 3.81
C VAL A 46 5.59 10.80 4.55
N PRO A 47 4.29 10.97 4.73
CA PRO A 47 3.74 12.16 5.38
C PRO A 47 4.06 12.19 6.87
N SER A 48 4.14 13.38 7.44
CA SER A 48 4.19 13.57 8.89
C SER A 48 2.93 13.01 9.54
N VAL A 49 3.10 12.28 10.62
CA VAL A 49 1.98 11.69 11.37
C VAL A 49 1.38 12.67 12.36
N PHE A 50 2.20 13.62 12.85
CA PHE A 50 1.75 14.57 13.85
C PHE A 50 0.91 15.68 13.25
N GLY A 51 -0.16 16.01 13.95
CA GLY A 51 -0.97 17.18 13.67
C GLY A 51 -0.41 18.45 14.30
N SER A 52 -1.13 19.53 14.12
CA SER A 52 -0.86 20.81 14.78
C SER A 52 -1.72 20.96 16.03
N TYR A 53 -1.16 21.60 17.04
CA TYR A 53 -1.94 22.05 18.19
C TYR A 53 -2.46 23.45 17.91
N ASP A 54 -3.76 23.66 18.13
CA ASP A 54 -4.27 25.01 18.24
C ASP A 54 -3.63 25.69 19.43
N SER A 55 -3.27 26.95 19.29
CA SER A 55 -2.76 27.75 20.41
C SER A 55 -3.67 28.94 20.61
N PHE A 56 -4.11 29.13 21.84
CA PHE A 56 -4.86 30.31 22.25
C PHE A 56 -3.91 31.26 22.97
N GLU A 57 -3.84 32.50 22.46
CA GLU A 57 -3.12 33.59 23.14
C GLU A 57 -4.08 34.33 24.05
N PHE A 58 -3.63 34.70 25.23
CA PHE A 58 -4.37 35.53 26.15
C PHE A 58 -3.46 36.57 26.81
N ASP A 59 -4.03 37.74 27.05
CA ASP A 59 -3.33 38.83 27.70
C ASP A 59 -3.40 38.68 29.24
N LEU A 60 -2.25 38.71 29.88
CA LEU A 60 -2.17 38.74 31.32
C LEU A 60 -2.20 40.19 31.80
N LEU A 61 -3.22 40.55 32.62
CA LEU A 61 -3.44 41.93 33.10
C LEU A 61 -2.23 42.57 33.81
N ASN A 62 -1.33 41.74 34.36
CA ASN A 62 -0.17 42.20 35.12
C ASN A 62 1.17 41.78 34.49
N SER A 63 1.22 41.42 33.24
CA SER A 63 2.44 41.02 32.57
C SER A 63 2.52 41.59 31.16
N PRO A 64 3.68 42.10 30.74
CA PRO A 64 3.89 42.52 29.34
C PRO A 64 4.03 41.34 28.39
N VAL A 65 3.97 40.11 28.89
CA VAL A 65 4.11 38.87 28.08
C VAL A 65 2.76 38.21 27.91
N LYS A 66 2.39 37.93 26.69
CA LYS A 66 1.19 37.14 26.36
C LYS A 66 1.37 35.68 26.79
N GLY A 67 0.36 35.13 27.41
CA GLY A 67 0.30 33.71 27.73
C GLY A 67 -0.19 32.93 26.49
N LYS A 68 0.28 31.71 26.34
CA LYS A 68 -0.22 30.74 25.32
C LYS A 68 -0.70 29.47 26.00
N ILE A 69 -1.88 29.01 25.62
CA ILE A 69 -2.41 27.73 26.05
C ILE A 69 -2.52 26.84 24.82
N ALA A 70 -1.97 25.63 24.90
CA ALA A 70 -2.18 24.63 23.88
C ALA A 70 -3.65 24.16 23.84
N GLY A 71 -4.26 24.25 22.69
CA GLY A 71 -5.62 23.78 22.44
C GLY A 71 -5.66 22.29 22.07
N LYS A 72 -6.69 21.89 21.35
CA LYS A 72 -6.80 20.52 20.82
C LYS A 72 -5.80 20.29 19.72
N MET A 73 -5.25 19.08 19.66
CA MET A 73 -4.50 18.62 18.49
C MET A 73 -5.49 18.24 17.39
N THR A 74 -5.28 18.76 16.20
CA THR A 74 -6.00 18.36 14.99
C THR A 74 -5.05 17.52 14.15
N LEU A 75 -5.50 16.33 13.78
CA LEU A 75 -4.77 15.49 12.81
C LEU A 75 -5.25 15.87 11.41
N ASP A 76 -4.34 16.42 10.64
CA ASP A 76 -4.60 16.74 9.24
C ASP A 76 -4.62 15.47 8.39
N ASP A 77 -5.32 15.52 7.26
CA ASP A 77 -5.28 14.49 6.25
C ASP A 77 -3.83 14.24 5.80
N LYS A 78 -3.50 12.98 5.58
CA LYS A 78 -2.16 12.56 5.15
C LYS A 78 -2.19 12.23 3.66
N GLU A 79 -1.62 13.10 2.86
CA GLU A 79 -1.51 12.89 1.42
C GLU A 79 -0.23 12.14 1.07
N VAL A 80 -0.38 11.13 0.21
CA VAL A 80 0.71 10.26 -0.26
C VAL A 80 0.66 10.19 -1.77
N GLU A 81 1.65 10.78 -2.43
CA GLU A 81 1.76 10.72 -3.87
C GLU A 81 2.30 9.37 -4.33
N VAL A 82 1.65 8.78 -5.33
CA VAL A 82 2.00 7.48 -5.89
C VAL A 82 1.92 7.53 -7.41
N LEU A 83 2.61 6.63 -8.08
CA LEU A 83 2.39 6.43 -9.51
C LEU A 83 0.95 5.99 -9.76
N HIS A 84 0.26 6.65 -10.69
CA HIS A 84 -1.04 6.19 -11.14
C HIS A 84 -0.85 4.94 -12.01
N HIS A 85 -0.96 3.80 -11.37
CA HIS A 85 -0.85 2.49 -12.01
C HIS A 85 -2.08 1.66 -11.65
N ARG A 86 -2.50 0.80 -12.56
CA ARG A 86 -3.68 -0.06 -12.39
C ARG A 86 -3.65 -0.83 -11.07
N ASP A 87 -2.50 -1.35 -10.66
CA ASP A 87 -2.36 -2.10 -9.40
C ASP A 87 -2.64 -1.24 -8.16
N ASN A 88 -2.24 0.04 -8.16
CA ASN A 88 -2.53 0.96 -7.07
C ASN A 88 -4.02 1.26 -6.98
N VAL A 89 -4.67 1.52 -8.12
CA VAL A 89 -6.13 1.75 -8.18
C VAL A 89 -6.89 0.51 -7.72
N TYR A 90 -6.48 -0.66 -8.18
CA TYR A 90 -7.09 -1.93 -7.78
C TYR A 90 -6.96 -2.17 -6.27
N ARG A 91 -5.78 -1.91 -5.71
CA ARG A 91 -5.55 -2.02 -4.27
C ARG A 91 -6.43 -1.05 -3.49
N PHE A 92 -6.53 0.20 -3.95
CA PHE A 92 -7.43 1.19 -3.36
C PHE A 92 -8.88 0.70 -3.34
N GLU A 93 -9.39 0.17 -4.47
CA GLU A 93 -10.76 -0.35 -4.57
C GLU A 93 -11.06 -1.45 -3.52
N LYS A 94 -10.04 -2.20 -3.11
CA LYS A 94 -10.18 -3.20 -2.04
C LYS A 94 -10.19 -2.62 -0.63
N LEU A 95 -9.61 -1.45 -0.44
CA LEU A 95 -9.43 -0.83 0.87
C LEU A 95 -10.41 0.31 1.12
N LYS A 96 -11.00 0.90 0.07
CA LYS A 96 -11.95 2.00 0.19
C LYS A 96 -13.15 1.59 1.04
N ASP A 97 -13.81 2.57 1.64
CA ASP A 97 -15.01 2.40 2.47
C ASP A 97 -14.81 1.55 3.74
N LYS A 98 -13.55 1.24 4.08
CA LYS A 98 -13.20 0.53 5.30
C LYS A 98 -12.55 1.46 6.32
N THR A 99 -12.82 1.20 7.59
CA THR A 99 -12.00 1.74 8.67
C THR A 99 -10.76 0.86 8.81
N LEU A 100 -9.60 1.46 8.62
CA LEU A 100 -8.33 0.75 8.54
C LEU A 100 -7.38 1.21 9.65
N ASN A 101 -6.48 0.32 10.06
CA ASN A 101 -5.38 0.67 10.93
C ASN A 101 -4.15 0.98 10.07
N PHE A 102 -3.61 2.16 10.26
CA PHE A 102 -2.39 2.62 9.57
C PHE A 102 -1.22 2.66 10.53
N MET A 103 -0.03 2.47 9.99
CA MET A 103 1.22 2.69 10.69
C MET A 103 2.21 3.33 9.75
N VAL A 104 2.72 4.48 10.12
CA VAL A 104 3.85 5.11 9.46
C VAL A 104 5.10 4.72 10.21
N ILE A 105 6.09 4.21 9.49
CA ILE A 105 7.38 3.79 10.06
C ILE A 105 8.52 4.55 9.42
N ASP A 106 9.53 4.81 10.23
CA ASP A 106 10.78 5.40 9.77
C ASP A 106 11.87 4.35 9.47
N SER A 107 13.05 4.83 9.08
CA SER A 107 14.20 3.98 8.76
C SER A 107 14.80 3.23 9.96
N GLN A 108 14.43 3.59 11.18
CA GLN A 108 14.88 2.96 12.43
C GLN A 108 13.83 2.01 13.00
N PHE A 109 12.71 1.81 12.29
CA PHE A 109 11.56 1.02 12.71
C PHE A 109 10.79 1.62 13.90
N VAL A 110 10.91 2.91 14.14
CA VAL A 110 9.97 3.63 15.00
C VAL A 110 8.71 3.89 14.19
N GLY A 111 7.58 3.49 14.74
CA GLY A 111 6.29 3.59 14.08
C GLY A 111 5.31 4.46 14.84
N TYR A 112 4.28 4.94 14.13
CA TYR A 112 3.15 5.65 14.70
C TYR A 112 1.88 5.06 14.13
N LYS A 113 1.03 4.50 15.01
CA LYS A 113 -0.24 3.88 14.64
C LYS A 113 -1.39 4.85 14.79
N PHE A 114 -2.32 4.81 13.86
CA PHE A 114 -3.57 5.53 13.92
C PHE A 114 -4.64 4.81 13.10
N VAL A 115 -5.90 5.14 13.38
CA VAL A 115 -7.05 4.60 12.64
C VAL A 115 -7.55 5.67 11.67
N GLY A 116 -7.96 5.27 10.48
CA GLY A 116 -8.43 6.20 9.47
C GLY A 116 -9.18 5.53 8.33
N THR A 117 -9.58 6.35 7.37
CA THR A 117 -10.16 5.92 6.09
C THR A 117 -9.25 6.32 4.94
N LEU A 118 -9.38 5.64 3.81
CA LEU A 118 -8.55 5.85 2.63
C LEU A 118 -9.40 6.37 1.48
N SER A 119 -8.96 7.45 0.84
CA SER A 119 -9.46 7.92 -0.44
C SER A 119 -8.34 8.02 -1.47
N TYR A 120 -8.71 8.09 -2.74
CA TYR A 120 -7.76 8.17 -3.85
C TYR A 120 -8.27 9.14 -4.91
N ARG A 121 -7.37 9.94 -5.44
CA ARG A 121 -7.63 10.78 -6.62
C ARG A 121 -6.50 10.62 -7.62
N MET A 122 -6.84 10.68 -8.91
CA MET A 122 -5.87 10.86 -9.96
C MET A 122 -5.50 12.35 -10.01
N ASN A 123 -4.21 12.63 -10.08
CA ASN A 123 -3.71 14.00 -10.25
C ASN A 123 -3.84 14.43 -11.72
N ASP A 124 -3.72 15.73 -11.97
CA ASP A 124 -3.73 16.24 -13.33
C ASP A 124 -2.64 15.59 -14.17
N ALA A 125 -2.99 15.19 -15.38
CA ALA A 125 -2.04 14.56 -16.29
C ALA A 125 -0.99 15.58 -16.76
N THR A 126 0.28 15.24 -16.57
CA THR A 126 1.41 15.97 -17.11
C THR A 126 2.09 15.16 -18.21
N ALA A 127 2.99 15.78 -18.97
CA ALA A 127 3.69 15.11 -20.06
C ALA A 127 4.65 13.99 -19.57
N ASP A 128 5.03 14.00 -18.28
CA ASP A 128 6.07 13.09 -17.77
C ASP A 128 5.46 11.79 -17.24
N VAL A 129 4.88 11.82 -16.04
CA VAL A 129 4.39 10.63 -15.35
C VAL A 129 3.02 10.90 -14.76
N LEU A 130 2.07 10.02 -15.03
CA LEU A 130 0.75 10.10 -14.43
C LEU A 130 0.84 9.69 -12.95
N ARG A 131 0.38 10.58 -12.08
CA ARG A 131 0.43 10.40 -10.62
C ARG A 131 -0.97 10.35 -10.04
N GLY A 132 -1.08 9.74 -8.88
CA GLY A 132 -2.29 9.78 -8.06
C GLY A 132 -1.93 10.07 -6.62
N THR A 133 -2.92 10.45 -5.84
CA THR A 133 -2.75 10.75 -4.42
C THR A 133 -3.68 9.88 -3.60
N TYR A 134 -3.10 9.10 -2.68
CA TYR A 134 -3.84 8.53 -1.56
C TYR A 134 -3.99 9.61 -0.48
N THR A 135 -5.22 9.80 -0.01
CA THR A 135 -5.49 10.64 1.15
C THR A 135 -5.97 9.76 2.28
N ILE A 136 -5.24 9.75 3.38
CA ILE A 136 -5.61 9.04 4.60
C ILE A 136 -6.19 10.07 5.55
N THR A 137 -7.47 9.95 5.87
CA THR A 137 -8.17 10.79 6.84
C THR A 137 -8.14 10.12 8.21
N PRO A 138 -7.36 10.64 9.18
CA PRO A 138 -7.29 10.07 10.52
C PRO A 138 -8.62 10.19 11.25
N MET A 139 -9.02 9.12 11.93
CA MET A 139 -10.22 9.08 12.80
C MET A 139 -9.88 9.02 14.28
N SER A 140 -8.66 8.67 14.63
CA SER A 140 -8.19 8.63 16.02
C SER A 140 -7.57 9.98 16.42
N ALA A 141 -7.72 10.35 17.69
CA ALA A 141 -7.27 11.64 18.19
C ALA A 141 -5.73 11.79 18.20
N ASP A 142 -5.02 10.74 18.62
CA ASP A 142 -3.56 10.76 18.75
C ASP A 142 -2.92 9.55 18.10
N PRO A 143 -1.83 9.73 17.32
CA PRO A 143 -1.02 8.61 16.86
C PRO A 143 -0.32 7.93 18.04
N VAL A 144 -0.43 6.61 18.11
CA VAL A 144 0.21 5.82 19.16
C VAL A 144 1.63 5.46 18.75
N PRO A 145 2.67 5.90 19.48
CA PRO A 145 4.05 5.57 19.15
C PRO A 145 4.35 4.10 19.40
N VAL A 146 5.13 3.51 18.49
CA VAL A 146 5.64 2.14 18.57
C VAL A 146 7.15 2.22 18.41
N LEU A 147 7.90 1.98 19.50
CA LEU A 147 9.36 2.10 19.51
C LEU A 147 10.05 1.01 18.67
N ASP A 148 9.40 -0.13 18.48
CA ASP A 148 9.84 -1.18 17.58
C ASP A 148 8.64 -1.72 16.78
N ALA A 149 8.52 -1.28 15.54
CA ALA A 149 7.44 -1.67 14.64
C ALA A 149 7.66 -3.04 13.97
N ARG A 150 8.85 -3.63 14.06
CA ARG A 150 9.19 -4.90 13.39
C ARG A 150 8.22 -6.05 13.68
N PRO A 151 7.74 -6.26 14.93
CA PRO A 151 6.78 -7.33 15.20
C PRO A 151 5.42 -7.14 14.53
N TYR A 152 5.05 -5.91 14.20
CA TYR A 152 3.77 -5.59 13.56
C TYR A 152 3.80 -5.74 12.04
N CYS A 153 5.00 -5.65 11.47
CA CYS A 153 5.19 -5.60 10.04
C CYS A 153 5.21 -7.00 9.43
N LYS A 154 4.54 -7.15 8.31
CA LYS A 154 4.57 -8.34 7.49
C LYS A 154 5.19 -8.02 6.15
N GLU A 155 6.26 -8.72 5.81
CA GLU A 155 6.88 -8.58 4.51
C GLU A 155 5.87 -8.97 3.42
N THR A 156 5.81 -8.19 2.35
CA THR A 156 4.90 -8.43 1.23
C THR A 156 5.61 -9.23 0.15
N LEU A 157 4.93 -10.23 -0.42
CA LEU A 157 5.43 -10.93 -1.59
C LEU A 157 5.65 -9.95 -2.74
N CYS A 158 6.73 -10.12 -3.49
CA CYS A 158 7.01 -9.33 -4.69
C CYS A 158 7.26 -10.25 -5.87
N PHE A 159 6.61 -9.98 -7.00
CA PHE A 159 6.91 -10.70 -8.23
C PHE A 159 8.33 -10.38 -8.70
N SER A 160 9.12 -11.41 -8.97
CA SER A 160 10.40 -11.30 -9.67
C SER A 160 10.24 -11.43 -11.18
N SER A 161 9.15 -12.06 -11.63
CA SER A 161 8.75 -12.09 -13.03
C SER A 161 8.18 -10.75 -13.47
N VAL A 162 8.48 -10.36 -14.69
CA VAL A 162 7.82 -9.20 -15.31
C VAL A 162 6.43 -9.62 -15.75
N VAL A 163 5.40 -9.01 -15.14
CA VAL A 163 4.02 -9.13 -15.59
C VAL A 163 3.73 -7.88 -16.44
N PRO A 164 3.51 -8.01 -17.75
CA PRO A 164 3.22 -6.87 -18.61
C PRO A 164 1.83 -6.30 -18.30
N ASP A 165 1.61 -5.03 -18.64
CA ASP A 165 0.29 -4.42 -18.47
C ASP A 165 -0.76 -5.03 -19.41
N ASP A 166 -0.32 -5.48 -20.60
CA ASP A 166 -1.14 -6.12 -21.62
C ASP A 166 -0.49 -7.39 -22.17
N ILE A 167 -1.30 -8.38 -22.51
CA ILE A 167 -0.86 -9.65 -23.10
C ILE A 167 -1.90 -10.16 -24.09
N ASP A 168 -1.47 -10.76 -25.18
CA ASP A 168 -2.37 -11.39 -26.15
C ASP A 168 -2.90 -12.74 -25.66
N ALA A 169 -4.13 -13.06 -26.03
CA ALA A 169 -4.74 -14.34 -25.70
C ALA A 169 -3.88 -15.54 -26.13
N GLY A 170 -3.81 -16.55 -25.29
CA GLY A 170 -3.01 -17.76 -25.51
C GLY A 170 -1.51 -17.62 -25.18
N LYS A 171 -1.01 -16.41 -24.90
CA LYS A 171 0.37 -16.23 -24.41
C LYS A 171 0.48 -16.60 -22.94
N THR A 172 1.68 -16.93 -22.51
CA THR A 172 1.95 -17.39 -21.14
C THR A 172 2.97 -16.51 -20.42
N ILE A 173 2.81 -16.42 -19.10
CA ILE A 173 3.76 -15.77 -18.20
C ILE A 173 4.15 -16.79 -17.13
N THR A 174 5.44 -17.05 -16.98
CA THR A 174 5.94 -17.83 -15.83
C THR A 174 6.09 -16.91 -14.64
N LEU A 175 5.32 -17.17 -13.58
CA LEU A 175 5.27 -16.37 -12.38
C LEU A 175 6.36 -16.82 -11.41
N SER A 176 7.01 -15.86 -10.80
CA SER A 176 7.96 -16.10 -9.70
C SER A 176 7.95 -14.93 -8.75
N VAL A 177 8.33 -15.17 -7.50
CA VAL A 177 8.51 -14.15 -6.47
C VAL A 177 9.96 -14.08 -6.04
N VAL A 178 10.34 -12.96 -5.44
CA VAL A 178 11.72 -12.73 -4.98
C VAL A 178 12.02 -13.53 -3.72
N GLN A 179 11.01 -13.77 -2.87
CA GLN A 179 11.15 -14.47 -1.60
C GLN A 179 11.32 -15.99 -1.83
N SER A 180 12.56 -16.46 -1.80
CA SER A 180 12.90 -17.86 -2.06
C SER A 180 12.39 -18.85 -0.99
N ASN A 181 12.09 -18.34 0.22
CA ASN A 181 11.60 -19.15 1.34
C ASN A 181 10.08 -19.24 1.41
N ALA A 182 9.36 -18.54 0.54
CA ALA A 182 7.91 -18.55 0.50
C ALA A 182 7.38 -19.79 -0.22
N VAL A 183 6.36 -20.43 0.34
CA VAL A 183 5.61 -21.49 -0.34
C VAL A 183 4.44 -20.84 -1.08
N VAL A 184 4.69 -20.38 -2.30
CA VAL A 184 3.76 -19.52 -3.03
C VAL A 184 2.74 -20.32 -3.82
N THR A 185 1.48 -19.94 -3.65
CA THR A 185 0.38 -20.35 -4.52
C THR A 185 -0.07 -19.15 -5.35
N TYR A 186 -0.29 -19.40 -6.64
CA TYR A 186 -0.77 -18.37 -7.56
C TYR A 186 -2.23 -18.64 -7.90
N SER A 187 -3.00 -17.57 -8.06
CA SER A 187 -4.39 -17.63 -8.50
C SER A 187 -4.71 -16.44 -9.38
N ALA A 188 -5.68 -16.63 -10.29
CA ALA A 188 -6.20 -15.55 -11.12
C ALA A 188 -7.66 -15.29 -10.82
N VAL A 189 -8.04 -14.02 -10.95
CA VAL A 189 -9.43 -13.59 -10.92
C VAL A 189 -9.70 -12.72 -12.16
N LYS A 190 -10.82 -12.91 -12.81
CA LYS A 190 -11.29 -11.99 -13.84
C LYS A 190 -11.99 -10.82 -13.15
N ILE A 191 -11.64 -9.60 -13.54
CA ILE A 191 -12.16 -8.37 -12.96
C ILE A 191 -13.13 -7.77 -13.97
N ALA A 192 -14.40 -7.65 -13.60
CA ALA A 192 -15.42 -7.04 -14.42
C ALA A 192 -15.36 -5.51 -14.37
N ALA A 193 -16.10 -4.82 -15.22
CA ALA A 193 -16.14 -3.36 -15.29
C ALA A 193 -16.69 -2.69 -14.01
N ASP A 194 -17.46 -3.42 -13.23
CA ASP A 194 -17.98 -3.00 -11.92
C ASP A 194 -17.04 -3.38 -10.75
N ASN A 195 -15.80 -3.78 -11.05
CA ASN A 195 -14.80 -4.27 -10.10
C ASN A 195 -15.16 -5.58 -9.38
N THR A 196 -16.22 -6.28 -9.82
CA THR A 196 -16.51 -7.62 -9.32
C THR A 196 -15.44 -8.62 -9.79
N GLU A 197 -15.04 -9.50 -8.88
CA GLU A 197 -14.03 -10.52 -9.13
C GLU A 197 -14.66 -11.90 -9.28
N THR A 198 -14.30 -12.58 -10.33
CA THR A 198 -14.66 -13.97 -10.54
C THR A 198 -13.38 -14.80 -10.61
N PRO A 199 -13.22 -15.81 -9.71
CA PRO A 199 -12.06 -16.70 -9.78
C PRO A 199 -11.99 -17.42 -11.12
N ASP A 200 -10.80 -17.47 -11.73
CA ASP A 200 -10.51 -18.24 -12.93
C ASP A 200 -9.40 -19.25 -12.64
N SER A 201 -9.80 -20.46 -12.27
CA SER A 201 -8.87 -21.55 -11.96
C SER A 201 -8.19 -22.14 -13.20
N THR A 202 -8.66 -21.80 -14.39
CA THR A 202 -8.10 -22.31 -15.65
C THR A 202 -6.97 -21.43 -16.17
N ALA A 203 -6.96 -20.16 -15.79
CA ALA A 203 -5.95 -19.19 -16.20
C ALA A 203 -4.56 -19.44 -15.58
N ILE A 204 -4.47 -20.17 -14.46
CA ILE A 204 -3.20 -20.50 -13.81
C ILE A 204 -3.09 -22.00 -13.56
N VAL A 205 -1.98 -22.58 -14.03
CA VAL A 205 -1.59 -23.96 -13.71
C VAL A 205 -0.18 -23.93 -13.12
N GLY A 206 -0.08 -24.31 -11.84
CA GLY A 206 1.17 -24.19 -11.09
C GLY A 206 1.60 -22.73 -10.95
N ASN A 207 2.69 -22.37 -11.60
CA ASN A 207 3.21 -20.99 -11.64
C ASN A 207 3.14 -20.37 -13.04
N VAL A 208 2.32 -20.92 -13.95
CA VAL A 208 2.17 -20.39 -15.30
C VAL A 208 0.77 -19.80 -15.45
N PHE A 209 0.72 -18.51 -15.74
CA PHE A 209 -0.50 -17.84 -16.19
C PHE A 209 -0.59 -17.97 -17.71
N THR A 210 -1.73 -18.43 -18.19
CA THR A 210 -2.08 -18.50 -19.62
C THR A 210 -3.20 -17.50 -19.88
N ALA A 211 -2.96 -16.54 -20.75
CA ALA A 211 -3.94 -15.51 -21.09
C ALA A 211 -5.19 -16.13 -21.73
N PRO A 212 -6.38 -16.04 -21.08
CA PRO A 212 -7.59 -16.67 -21.57
C PRO A 212 -8.10 -16.06 -22.87
N ALA A 213 -8.68 -16.88 -23.74
CA ALA A 213 -9.24 -16.45 -25.04
C ALA A 213 -10.40 -15.44 -24.90
N SER A 214 -11.07 -15.41 -23.75
CA SER A 214 -12.19 -14.49 -23.49
C SER A 214 -11.77 -13.04 -23.29
N GLY A 215 -10.49 -12.76 -23.21
CA GLY A 215 -9.97 -11.41 -22.98
C GLY A 215 -10.44 -10.74 -21.68
N GLY A 216 -9.97 -9.52 -21.46
CA GLY A 216 -10.38 -8.67 -20.33
C GLY A 216 -9.33 -8.50 -19.27
N LEU A 217 -9.71 -7.85 -18.16
CA LEU A 217 -8.81 -7.56 -17.06
C LEU A 217 -8.72 -8.74 -16.09
N TYR A 218 -7.50 -9.13 -15.75
CA TYR A 218 -7.20 -10.18 -14.79
C TYR A 218 -6.31 -9.67 -13.66
N GLY A 219 -6.65 -10.08 -12.41
CA GLY A 219 -5.78 -9.91 -11.25
C GLY A 219 -5.03 -11.21 -10.98
N ILE A 220 -3.70 -11.17 -11.00
CA ILE A 220 -2.83 -12.31 -10.66
C ILE A 220 -2.39 -12.14 -9.21
N ARG A 221 -2.69 -13.12 -8.38
CA ARG A 221 -2.41 -13.10 -6.94
C ARG A 221 -1.32 -14.09 -6.60
N ALA A 222 -0.35 -13.65 -5.81
CA ALA A 222 0.62 -14.50 -5.14
C ALA A 222 0.29 -14.53 -3.64
N LYS A 223 0.16 -15.71 -3.07
CA LYS A 223 -0.11 -15.93 -1.65
C LYS A 223 0.87 -16.93 -1.09
N ASP A 224 1.49 -16.62 0.04
CA ASP A 224 2.27 -17.58 0.80
C ASP A 224 1.35 -18.49 1.63
N SER A 225 1.35 -19.78 1.34
CA SER A 225 0.54 -20.77 2.03
C SER A 225 1.01 -21.02 3.46
N ALA A 226 2.29 -20.76 3.76
CA ALA A 226 2.83 -20.82 5.12
C ALA A 226 2.47 -19.59 5.96
N GLY A 227 1.97 -18.53 5.31
CA GLY A 227 1.51 -17.31 5.98
C GLY A 227 2.61 -16.41 6.50
N GLY A 228 3.87 -16.64 6.14
CA GLY A 228 5.02 -15.81 6.52
C GLY A 228 5.04 -14.44 5.84
N TYR A 229 4.43 -14.35 4.66
CA TYR A 229 4.43 -13.14 3.83
C TYR A 229 3.01 -12.65 3.56
N ALA A 230 2.85 -11.32 3.43
CA ALA A 230 1.60 -10.74 2.99
C ALA A 230 1.40 -10.98 1.47
N PRO A 231 0.18 -11.23 1.01
CA PRO A 231 -0.09 -11.49 -0.39
C PRO A 231 0.14 -10.24 -1.25
N TRP A 232 0.44 -10.46 -2.52
CA TRP A 232 0.51 -9.40 -3.51
C TRP A 232 -0.36 -9.70 -4.72
N VAL A 233 -0.85 -8.64 -5.36
CA VAL A 233 -1.67 -8.72 -6.56
C VAL A 233 -1.06 -7.80 -7.62
N THR A 234 -1.00 -8.29 -8.85
CA THR A 234 -0.72 -7.48 -10.04
C THR A 234 -1.81 -7.71 -11.07
N SER A 235 -2.06 -6.75 -11.92
CA SER A 235 -3.10 -6.82 -12.93
C SER A 235 -2.51 -6.87 -14.34
N VAL A 236 -3.19 -7.59 -15.22
CA VAL A 236 -2.85 -7.71 -16.64
C VAL A 236 -4.12 -7.63 -17.48
N TYR A 237 -4.08 -6.90 -18.58
CA TYR A 237 -5.16 -6.88 -19.55
C TYR A 237 -4.88 -7.90 -20.67
N VAL A 238 -5.84 -8.77 -20.93
CA VAL A 238 -5.74 -9.78 -21.98
C VAL A 238 -6.47 -9.27 -23.22
N ASN A 239 -5.73 -9.09 -24.29
CA ASN A 239 -6.26 -8.76 -25.62
C ASN A 239 -6.84 -10.04 -26.24
N ALA A 240 -8.12 -10.00 -26.63
CA ALA A 240 -8.82 -11.13 -27.28
C ALA A 240 -8.55 -11.19 -28.78
#